data_8e14e8a848199b17e52410339ce62d97
#
_entry.id   8e14e8a848199b17e52410339ce62d97
#
_cell.length_a   1.000
_cell.length_b   1.000
_cell.length_c   1.000
_cell.angle_alpha   90.00
_cell.angle_beta   90.00
_cell.angle_gamma   90.00
#
_symmetry.space_group_name_H-M   'P 1'
#
loop_
_entity.id
_entity.type
_entity.pdbx_description
1 polymer ?
#
loop_
_entity_poly.entity_id
_entity_poly.type
_entity_poly.pdbx_seq_one_letter_code
_entity_poly.pdbx_strand_id
1 'polypeptide(L)'
;MDKIYDVIVLGAGPAGLAAGLYAGRSRLSVLILEKGQDGGQIAITDEIENYPGQIVEGESGPSLIARMTEQAAKFGAERVSDTITEVSLEGDVKVLKSAKAEYKARHVILATGAHARPIGCKGEAEFTGKGVSYCATCDANFFEDFEVYVVGGGDSAVEEAMYLTKFARKVTIIHRRDELRAAKSIQEKAFKNPKLHFMWD
;
A
#
# COMPACT_ATOMS: atom_id res chain seq x y z
N MET A 1 9.09 -35.93 2.82
CA MET A 1 9.62 -34.90 3.76
C MET A 1 8.97 -33.58 3.42
N ASP A 2 8.46 -32.88 4.40
CA ASP A 2 7.89 -31.56 4.17
C ASP A 2 8.98 -30.59 3.68
N LYS A 3 8.71 -29.86 2.62
CA LYS A 3 9.66 -28.92 2.05
C LYS A 3 9.88 -27.76 3.03
N ILE A 4 11.15 -27.48 3.36
CA ILE A 4 11.54 -26.28 4.12
C ILE A 4 12.15 -25.30 3.12
N TYR A 5 11.54 -24.13 2.98
CA TYR A 5 12.05 -23.06 2.14
C TYR A 5 13.17 -22.28 2.87
N ASP A 6 14.09 -21.71 2.12
CA ASP A 6 15.03 -20.76 2.71
C ASP A 6 14.30 -19.48 3.14
N VAL A 7 13.37 -19.02 2.30
CA VAL A 7 12.57 -17.81 2.56
C VAL A 7 11.10 -18.03 2.19
N ILE A 8 10.20 -17.68 3.08
CA ILE A 8 8.79 -17.43 2.74
C ILE A 8 8.53 -15.93 2.81
N VAL A 9 7.92 -15.40 1.75
CA VAL A 9 7.44 -14.01 1.68
C VAL A 9 5.92 -14.02 1.86
N LEU A 10 5.42 -13.29 2.83
CA LEU A 10 3.98 -13.15 3.08
C LEU A 10 3.48 -11.85 2.49
N GLY A 11 2.76 -11.95 1.38
CA GLY A 11 2.23 -10.86 0.57
C GLY A 11 2.93 -10.75 -0.79
N ALA A 12 2.13 -10.61 -1.87
CA ALA A 12 2.59 -10.44 -3.26
C ALA A 12 2.33 -9.03 -3.79
N GLY A 13 2.38 -8.02 -2.92
CA GLY A 13 2.50 -6.62 -3.33
C GLY A 13 3.89 -6.31 -3.88
N PRO A 14 4.18 -5.07 -4.33
CA PRO A 14 5.49 -4.69 -4.89
C PRO A 14 6.67 -5.07 -3.99
N ALA A 15 6.53 -4.88 -2.68
CA ALA A 15 7.57 -5.24 -1.70
C ALA A 15 7.83 -6.75 -1.66
N GLY A 16 6.77 -7.56 -1.64
CA GLY A 16 6.89 -9.01 -1.61
C GLY A 16 7.44 -9.58 -2.91
N LEU A 17 6.99 -9.06 -4.06
CA LEU A 17 7.51 -9.45 -5.37
C LEU A 17 8.99 -9.09 -5.52
N ALA A 18 9.39 -7.89 -5.07
CA ALA A 18 10.80 -7.50 -5.05
C ALA A 18 11.64 -8.40 -4.14
N ALA A 19 11.15 -8.73 -2.94
CA ALA A 19 11.81 -9.64 -2.02
C ALA A 19 11.97 -11.04 -2.65
N GLY A 20 10.91 -11.57 -3.26
CA GLY A 20 10.91 -12.85 -3.95
C GLY A 20 11.91 -12.88 -5.12
N LEU A 21 11.94 -11.83 -5.92
CA LEU A 21 12.90 -11.68 -7.02
C LEU A 21 14.35 -11.76 -6.51
N TYR A 22 14.71 -10.95 -5.50
CA TYR A 22 16.10 -10.91 -5.04
C TYR A 22 16.52 -12.17 -4.29
N ALA A 23 15.64 -12.78 -3.51
CA ALA A 23 15.90 -14.06 -2.88
C ALA A 23 16.10 -15.17 -3.93
N GLY A 24 15.26 -15.22 -4.97
CA GLY A 24 15.41 -16.14 -6.10
C GLY A 24 16.72 -15.91 -6.88
N ARG A 25 17.08 -14.66 -7.15
CA ARG A 25 18.38 -14.32 -7.76
C ARG A 25 19.57 -14.78 -6.92
N SER A 26 19.42 -14.82 -5.61
CA SER A 26 20.42 -15.36 -4.68
C SER A 26 20.41 -16.89 -4.60
N ARG A 27 19.64 -17.54 -5.46
CA ARG A 27 19.47 -19.02 -5.54
C ARG A 27 18.92 -19.65 -4.27
N LEU A 28 18.18 -18.89 -3.48
CA LEU A 28 17.42 -19.40 -2.35
C LEU A 28 16.12 -20.04 -2.84
N SER A 29 15.65 -21.06 -2.14
CA SER A 29 14.31 -21.61 -2.35
C SER A 29 13.29 -20.64 -1.73
N VAL A 30 12.42 -20.07 -2.56
CA VAL A 30 11.51 -18.98 -2.18
C VAL A 30 10.06 -19.36 -2.45
N LEU A 31 9.20 -19.13 -1.48
CA LEU A 31 7.76 -19.21 -1.61
C LEU A 31 7.12 -17.84 -1.29
N ILE A 32 6.32 -17.33 -2.20
CA ILE A 32 5.47 -16.15 -1.98
C ILE A 32 4.06 -16.65 -1.68
N LEU A 33 3.51 -16.26 -0.52
CA LEU A 33 2.14 -16.57 -0.12
C LEU A 33 1.29 -15.31 -0.24
N GLU A 34 0.20 -15.36 -1.01
CA GLU A 34 -0.74 -14.26 -1.18
C GLU A 34 -2.17 -14.79 -1.08
N LYS A 35 -3.01 -14.10 -0.29
CA LYS A 35 -4.41 -14.49 -0.08
C LYS A 35 -5.33 -14.21 -1.27
N GLY A 36 -4.96 -13.23 -2.09
CA GLY A 36 -5.79 -12.72 -3.19
C GLY A 36 -5.02 -12.60 -4.50
N GLN A 37 -5.28 -11.50 -5.17
CA GLN A 37 -4.59 -11.11 -6.38
C GLN A 37 -3.25 -10.45 -6.03
N ASP A 38 -2.24 -10.69 -6.86
CA ASP A 38 -0.94 -10.04 -6.71
C ASP A 38 -1.06 -8.52 -6.93
N GLY A 39 -0.21 -7.76 -6.25
CA GLY A 39 -0.04 -6.33 -6.45
C GLY A 39 -0.54 -5.43 -5.33
N GLY A 40 -1.40 -5.92 -4.43
CA GLY A 40 -1.90 -5.10 -3.31
C GLY A 40 -2.57 -3.81 -3.81
N GLN A 41 -2.20 -2.66 -3.25
CA GLN A 41 -2.77 -1.36 -3.62
C GLN A 41 -2.48 -0.94 -5.07
N ILE A 42 -1.36 -1.37 -5.63
CA ILE A 42 -1.02 -1.05 -7.03
C ILE A 42 -1.95 -1.74 -8.01
N ALA A 43 -2.45 -2.95 -7.69
CA ALA A 43 -3.33 -3.70 -8.60
C ALA A 43 -4.66 -3.00 -8.92
N ILE A 44 -5.05 -1.99 -8.14
CA ILE A 44 -6.28 -1.21 -8.33
C ILE A 44 -6.03 0.20 -8.88
N THR A 45 -4.80 0.51 -9.28
CA THR A 45 -4.43 1.81 -9.85
C THR A 45 -4.56 1.76 -11.37
N ASP A 46 -5.37 2.63 -11.93
CA ASP A 46 -5.65 2.65 -13.38
C ASP A 46 -4.44 3.11 -14.18
N GLU A 47 -3.74 4.14 -13.73
CA GLU A 47 -2.57 4.70 -14.38
C GLU A 47 -1.47 5.02 -13.36
N ILE A 48 -0.23 4.69 -13.69
CA ILE A 48 0.96 4.95 -12.87
C ILE A 48 1.85 5.94 -13.59
N GLU A 49 2.02 7.14 -13.03
CA GLU A 49 2.87 8.19 -13.58
C GLU A 49 4.18 8.38 -12.80
N ASN A 50 4.24 7.88 -11.57
CA ASN A 50 5.28 8.19 -10.58
C ASN A 50 6.22 7.03 -10.26
N TYR A 51 6.28 6.00 -11.10
CA TYR A 51 7.23 4.90 -10.98
C TYR A 51 8.43 5.09 -11.94
N PRO A 52 9.65 5.33 -11.42
CA PRO A 52 10.80 5.65 -12.29
C PRO A 52 11.24 4.51 -13.23
N GLY A 53 10.78 3.29 -13.02
CA GLY A 53 11.02 2.12 -13.88
C GLY A 53 9.92 1.85 -14.90
N GLN A 54 9.00 2.77 -15.07
CA GLN A 54 7.93 2.69 -16.08
C GLN A 54 8.50 2.70 -17.50
N ILE A 55 8.02 1.80 -18.35
CA ILE A 55 8.55 1.63 -19.71
C ILE A 55 7.56 2.01 -20.80
N VAL A 56 6.31 2.21 -20.46
CA VAL A 56 5.24 2.59 -21.39
C VAL A 56 4.44 3.74 -20.80
N GLU A 57 4.03 4.67 -21.67
CA GLU A 57 3.07 5.71 -21.32
C GLU A 57 1.70 5.09 -21.03
N GLY A 58 1.00 5.57 -20.00
CA GLY A 58 -0.29 5.04 -19.57
C GLY A 58 -0.20 3.64 -18.96
N GLU A 59 0.92 3.31 -18.30
CA GLU A 59 1.05 2.03 -17.62
C GLU A 59 0.07 1.89 -16.46
N SER A 60 -0.70 0.80 -16.46
CA SER A 60 -1.61 0.48 -15.35
C SER A 60 -0.91 -0.29 -14.23
N GLY A 61 -1.47 -0.22 -13.02
CA GLY A 61 -1.02 -1.02 -11.90
C GLY A 61 -1.00 -2.51 -12.19
N PRO A 62 -2.09 -3.09 -12.74
CA PRO A 62 -2.09 -4.50 -13.15
C PRO A 62 -0.98 -4.87 -14.14
N SER A 63 -0.67 -4.01 -15.11
CA SER A 63 0.41 -4.23 -16.08
C SER A 63 1.77 -4.27 -15.40
N LEU A 64 2.07 -3.30 -14.55
CA LEU A 64 3.32 -3.27 -13.78
C LEU A 64 3.47 -4.52 -12.91
N ILE A 65 2.42 -4.89 -12.19
CA ILE A 65 2.43 -6.06 -11.30
C ILE A 65 2.63 -7.36 -12.08
N ALA A 66 2.00 -7.52 -13.23
CA ALA A 66 2.19 -8.70 -14.08
C ALA A 66 3.68 -8.87 -14.44
N ARG A 67 4.37 -7.79 -14.83
CA ARG A 67 5.81 -7.83 -15.12
C ARG A 67 6.65 -8.15 -13.88
N MET A 68 6.31 -7.61 -12.71
CA MET A 68 7.02 -7.92 -11.47
C MET A 68 6.85 -9.39 -11.06
N THR A 69 5.63 -9.94 -11.20
CA THR A 69 5.33 -11.34 -10.92
C THR A 69 6.10 -12.27 -11.86
N GLU A 70 6.08 -11.97 -13.17
CA GLU A 70 6.84 -12.74 -14.17
C GLU A 70 8.35 -12.71 -13.87
N GLN A 71 8.87 -11.55 -13.51
CA GLN A 71 10.28 -11.39 -13.16
C GLN A 71 10.66 -12.21 -11.92
N ALA A 72 9.85 -12.22 -10.87
CA ALA A 72 10.08 -13.03 -9.68
C ALA A 72 10.04 -14.54 -10.01
N ALA A 73 9.05 -14.98 -10.78
CA ALA A 73 8.88 -16.37 -11.22
C ALA A 73 10.07 -16.83 -12.09
N LYS A 74 10.58 -15.98 -13.00
CA LYS A 74 11.75 -16.27 -13.83
C LYS A 74 12.99 -16.63 -13.02
N PHE A 75 13.13 -16.11 -11.81
CA PHE A 75 14.22 -16.42 -10.90
C PHE A 75 13.87 -17.50 -9.86
N GLY A 76 12.78 -18.24 -10.07
CA GLY A 76 12.43 -19.42 -9.30
C GLY A 76 11.65 -19.15 -8.02
N ALA A 77 11.10 -17.95 -7.82
CA ALA A 77 10.16 -17.73 -6.74
C ALA A 77 8.85 -18.49 -7.04
N GLU A 78 8.49 -19.42 -6.16
CA GLU A 78 7.21 -20.10 -6.22
C GLU A 78 6.11 -19.19 -5.65
N ARG A 79 4.91 -19.24 -6.20
CA ARG A 79 3.76 -18.48 -5.72
C ARG A 79 2.59 -19.40 -5.42
N VAL A 80 2.03 -19.30 -4.21
CA VAL A 80 0.84 -20.03 -3.79
C VAL A 80 -0.24 -19.07 -3.29
N SER A 81 -1.47 -19.27 -3.76
CA SER A 81 -2.64 -18.53 -3.28
C SER A 81 -3.20 -19.22 -2.04
N ASP A 82 -2.93 -18.62 -0.87
CA ASP A 82 -3.43 -19.13 0.40
C ASP A 82 -3.52 -18.03 1.45
N THR A 83 -4.44 -18.19 2.39
CA THR A 83 -4.65 -17.26 3.49
C THR A 83 -4.01 -17.80 4.75
N ILE A 84 -2.92 -17.18 5.19
CA ILE A 84 -2.25 -17.54 6.43
C ILE A 84 -3.03 -16.97 7.61
N THR A 85 -3.38 -17.84 8.56
CA THR A 85 -4.15 -17.51 9.75
C THR A 85 -3.35 -17.58 11.02
N GLU A 86 -2.22 -18.31 11.01
CA GLU A 86 -1.37 -18.50 12.18
C GLU A 86 0.10 -18.51 11.75
N VAL A 87 0.96 -17.89 12.55
CA VAL A 87 2.41 -17.91 12.35
C VAL A 87 3.13 -18.24 13.66
N SER A 88 4.17 -19.08 13.57
CA SER A 88 5.14 -19.33 14.63
C SER A 88 6.52 -18.95 14.08
N LEU A 89 7.08 -17.85 14.61
CA LEU A 89 8.32 -17.26 14.09
C LEU A 89 9.54 -17.50 14.98
N GLU A 90 9.39 -18.31 16.03
CA GLU A 90 10.46 -18.70 16.93
C GLU A 90 11.23 -19.94 16.43
N GLY A 91 12.45 -20.14 16.92
CA GLY A 91 13.29 -21.28 16.57
C GLY A 91 13.92 -21.18 15.19
N ASP A 92 14.59 -22.24 14.75
CA ASP A 92 15.33 -22.28 13.47
C ASP A 92 14.41 -22.40 12.26
N VAL A 93 13.28 -23.09 12.42
CA VAL A 93 12.26 -23.28 11.39
C VAL A 93 11.00 -22.54 11.78
N LYS A 94 10.62 -21.58 10.93
CA LYS A 94 9.38 -20.79 11.05
C LYS A 94 8.25 -21.59 10.41
N VAL A 95 7.07 -21.49 10.99
CA VAL A 95 5.88 -22.21 10.53
C VAL A 95 4.75 -21.22 10.27
N LEU A 96 4.16 -21.31 9.07
CA LEU A 96 2.99 -20.54 8.67
C LEU A 96 1.86 -21.53 8.35
N LYS A 97 0.68 -21.31 8.94
CA LYS A 97 -0.47 -22.20 8.76
C LYS A 97 -1.63 -21.48 8.10
N SER A 98 -2.29 -22.21 7.23
CA SER A 98 -3.58 -21.88 6.67
C SER A 98 -4.60 -22.95 7.06
N ALA A 99 -5.85 -22.77 6.63
CA ALA A 99 -6.87 -23.82 6.75
C ALA A 99 -6.56 -25.06 5.87
N LYS A 100 -5.66 -24.93 4.89
CA LYS A 100 -5.39 -25.98 3.87
C LYS A 100 -4.03 -26.64 4.03
N ALA A 101 -3.03 -25.90 4.53
CA ALA A 101 -1.64 -26.37 4.53
C ALA A 101 -0.80 -25.74 5.65
N GLU A 102 0.34 -26.37 5.90
CA GLU A 102 1.42 -25.86 6.74
C GLU A 102 2.66 -25.64 5.88
N TYR A 103 3.24 -24.44 5.97
CA TYR A 103 4.44 -24.03 5.24
C TYR A 103 5.58 -23.79 6.22
N LYS A 104 6.79 -24.24 5.84
CA LYS A 104 7.97 -24.15 6.70
C LYS A 104 9.09 -23.40 6.00
N ALA A 105 9.77 -22.50 6.71
CA ALA A 105 10.93 -21.78 6.21
C ALA A 105 11.97 -21.49 7.29
N ARG A 106 13.20 -21.22 6.85
CA ARG A 106 14.25 -20.68 7.73
C ARG A 106 14.04 -19.22 8.06
N HIS A 107 13.56 -18.43 7.07
CA HIS A 107 13.32 -17.00 7.21
C HIS A 107 11.93 -16.64 6.66
N VAL A 108 11.33 -15.60 7.24
CA VAL A 108 10.05 -15.06 6.80
C VAL A 108 10.19 -13.56 6.58
N ILE A 109 9.72 -13.09 5.43
CA ILE A 109 9.60 -11.67 5.11
C ILE A 109 8.12 -11.30 5.16
N LEU A 110 7.76 -10.37 6.05
CA LEU A 110 6.41 -9.85 6.14
C LEU A 110 6.27 -8.65 5.20
N ALA A 111 5.54 -8.84 4.11
CA ALA A 111 5.27 -7.84 3.07
C ALA A 111 3.77 -7.64 2.88
N THR A 112 3.01 -7.64 3.98
CA THR A 112 1.54 -7.69 4.01
C THR A 112 0.87 -6.38 3.59
N GLY A 113 1.65 -5.31 3.43
CA GLY A 113 1.15 -4.00 3.02
C GLY A 113 0.27 -3.32 4.08
N ALA A 114 -0.47 -2.33 3.61
CA ALA A 114 -1.44 -1.58 4.42
C ALA A 114 -2.66 -1.24 3.58
N HIS A 115 -3.78 -0.98 4.27
CA HIS A 115 -5.01 -0.51 3.64
C HIS A 115 -5.46 0.77 4.34
N ALA A 116 -5.98 1.71 3.57
CA ALA A 116 -6.66 2.86 4.13
C ALA A 116 -7.84 2.41 4.99
N ARG A 117 -8.11 3.14 6.05
CA ARG A 117 -9.30 2.92 6.88
C ARG A 117 -10.44 3.75 6.33
N PRO A 118 -11.50 3.14 5.79
CA PRO A 118 -12.68 3.87 5.37
C PRO A 118 -13.31 4.63 6.54
N ILE A 119 -13.91 5.78 6.26
CA ILE A 119 -14.67 6.54 7.24
C ILE A 119 -16.10 6.00 7.39
N GLY A 120 -16.58 5.24 6.40
CA GLY A 120 -17.89 4.59 6.41
C GLY A 120 -19.03 5.55 6.05
N CYS A 121 -18.77 6.66 5.41
CA CYS A 121 -19.83 7.57 4.97
C CYS A 121 -20.56 7.06 3.72
N LYS A 122 -21.80 7.52 3.53
CA LYS A 122 -22.58 7.16 2.35
C LYS A 122 -21.88 7.65 1.07
N GLY A 123 -21.73 6.76 0.09
CA GLY A 123 -21.11 7.05 -1.18
C GLY A 123 -19.59 6.84 -1.21
N GLU A 124 -18.91 6.62 -0.07
CA GLU A 124 -17.46 6.49 -0.02
C GLU A 124 -16.96 5.40 -0.99
N ALA A 125 -17.52 4.19 -0.92
CA ALA A 125 -17.12 3.09 -1.80
C ALA A 125 -17.53 3.34 -3.27
N GLU A 126 -18.67 3.98 -3.51
CA GLU A 126 -19.18 4.28 -4.85
C GLU A 126 -18.30 5.31 -5.59
N PHE A 127 -17.79 6.30 -4.86
CA PHE A 127 -16.99 7.39 -5.41
C PHE A 127 -15.48 7.19 -5.27
N THR A 128 -15.03 6.06 -4.72
CA THR A 128 -13.60 5.72 -4.72
C THR A 128 -13.08 5.63 -6.16
N GLY A 129 -12.03 6.41 -6.48
CA GLY A 129 -11.50 6.61 -7.83
C GLY A 129 -12.34 7.59 -8.70
N LYS A 130 -13.42 8.16 -8.15
CA LYS A 130 -14.32 9.10 -8.85
C LYS A 130 -14.59 10.37 -8.03
N GLY A 131 -13.62 10.81 -7.25
CA GLY A 131 -13.72 11.96 -6.35
C GLY A 131 -13.39 11.64 -4.90
N VAL A 132 -13.38 10.36 -4.50
CA VAL A 132 -12.83 9.90 -3.21
C VAL A 132 -11.51 9.20 -3.47
N SER A 133 -10.45 9.66 -2.79
CA SER A 133 -9.10 9.10 -2.88
C SER A 133 -8.54 8.83 -1.47
N TYR A 134 -7.62 7.87 -1.39
CA TYR A 134 -6.83 7.55 -0.20
C TYR A 134 -5.34 7.82 -0.40
N CYS A 135 -4.95 8.50 -1.49
CA CYS A 135 -3.56 8.79 -1.80
C CYS A 135 -3.44 10.18 -2.44
N ALA A 136 -3.06 11.16 -1.65
CA ALA A 136 -2.90 12.53 -2.17
C ALA A 136 -1.80 12.63 -3.23
N THR A 137 -0.68 11.93 -3.04
CA THR A 137 0.44 11.97 -4.00
C THR A 137 0.17 11.25 -5.31
N CYS A 138 -0.81 10.32 -5.31
CA CYS A 138 -1.22 9.61 -6.52
C CYS A 138 -2.18 10.46 -7.37
N ASP A 139 -3.11 11.13 -6.70
CA ASP A 139 -4.31 11.67 -7.34
C ASP A 139 -4.38 13.20 -7.32
N ALA A 140 -3.38 13.89 -6.78
CA ALA A 140 -3.42 15.36 -6.60
C ALA A 140 -3.68 16.13 -7.90
N ASN A 141 -3.14 15.66 -9.02
CA ASN A 141 -3.32 16.29 -10.33
C ASN A 141 -4.79 16.32 -10.77
N PHE A 142 -5.58 15.29 -10.39
CA PHE A 142 -7.02 15.25 -10.73
C PHE A 142 -7.85 16.28 -9.96
N PHE A 143 -7.28 16.88 -8.90
CA PHE A 143 -7.94 17.85 -8.05
C PHE A 143 -7.43 19.29 -8.27
N GLU A 144 -6.76 19.57 -9.39
CA GLU A 144 -6.28 20.90 -9.72
C GLU A 144 -7.45 21.88 -9.78
N ASP A 145 -7.31 23.03 -9.09
CA ASP A 145 -8.32 24.08 -8.93
C ASP A 145 -9.64 23.69 -8.25
N PHE A 146 -9.75 22.48 -7.70
CA PHE A 146 -10.92 22.07 -6.93
C PHE A 146 -10.85 22.52 -5.46
N GLU A 147 -11.99 22.50 -4.79
CA GLU A 147 -12.08 22.50 -3.33
C GLU A 147 -12.02 21.05 -2.85
N VAL A 148 -11.04 20.72 -2.01
CA VAL A 148 -10.79 19.36 -1.53
C VAL A 148 -10.97 19.28 -0.03
N TYR A 149 -11.57 18.19 0.43
CA TYR A 149 -11.74 17.88 1.84
C TYR A 149 -10.89 16.69 2.22
N VAL A 150 -10.10 16.81 3.29
CA VAL A 150 -9.26 15.73 3.82
C VAL A 150 -9.79 15.34 5.19
N VAL A 151 -10.17 14.07 5.36
CA VAL A 151 -10.72 13.57 6.61
C VAL A 151 -9.65 12.93 7.46
N GLY A 152 -9.38 13.51 8.60
CA GLY A 152 -8.40 13.00 9.56
C GLY A 152 -7.66 14.12 10.29
N GLY A 153 -6.92 13.79 11.35
CA GLY A 153 -6.16 14.77 12.14
C GLY A 153 -4.80 14.24 12.61
N GLY A 154 -4.34 13.11 12.06
CA GLY A 154 -2.99 12.57 12.28
C GLY A 154 -1.98 13.11 11.26
N ASP A 155 -0.72 12.71 11.40
CA ASP A 155 0.40 13.16 10.54
C ASP A 155 0.07 13.01 9.07
N SER A 156 -0.31 11.83 8.61
CA SER A 156 -0.62 11.55 7.19
C SER A 156 -1.68 12.50 6.64
N ALA A 157 -2.81 12.68 7.36
CA ALA A 157 -3.89 13.53 6.88
C ALA A 157 -3.46 15.00 6.76
N VAL A 158 -2.67 15.49 7.71
CA VAL A 158 -2.20 16.89 7.71
C VAL A 158 -1.13 17.12 6.64
N GLU A 159 -0.19 16.17 6.49
CA GLU A 159 0.85 16.25 5.46
C GLU A 159 0.27 16.14 4.06
N GLU A 160 -0.66 15.21 3.83
CA GLU A 160 -1.36 15.06 2.55
C GLU A 160 -2.22 16.29 2.23
N ALA A 161 -2.91 16.86 3.23
CA ALA A 161 -3.66 18.10 3.04
C ALA A 161 -2.74 19.25 2.64
N MET A 162 -1.59 19.40 3.29
CA MET A 162 -0.59 20.41 2.90
C MET A 162 -0.06 20.17 1.47
N TYR A 163 0.16 18.92 1.10
CA TYR A 163 0.59 18.56 -0.25
C TYR A 163 -0.44 18.99 -1.30
N LEU A 164 -1.72 18.67 -1.07
CA LEU A 164 -2.84 19.02 -1.95
C LEU A 164 -3.00 20.54 -2.16
N THR A 165 -2.56 21.39 -1.22
CA THR A 165 -2.60 22.85 -1.42
C THR A 165 -1.75 23.37 -2.58
N LYS A 166 -0.84 22.54 -3.13
CA LYS A 166 -0.06 22.86 -4.32
C LYS A 166 -0.90 22.82 -5.59
N PHE A 167 -1.94 22.02 -5.62
CA PHE A 167 -2.81 21.76 -6.76
C PHE A 167 -4.20 22.36 -6.55
N ALA A 168 -4.84 22.04 -5.45
CA ALA A 168 -6.18 22.47 -5.14
C ALA A 168 -6.28 24.00 -4.89
N ARG A 169 -7.43 24.56 -5.22
CA ARG A 169 -7.76 25.95 -4.91
C ARG A 169 -7.89 26.18 -3.41
N LYS A 170 -8.49 25.22 -2.72
CA LYS A 170 -8.74 25.24 -1.28
C LYS A 170 -8.72 23.81 -0.74
N VAL A 171 -8.12 23.61 0.42
CA VAL A 171 -8.13 22.32 1.13
C VAL A 171 -8.71 22.53 2.52
N THR A 172 -9.65 21.67 2.93
CA THR A 172 -10.25 21.73 4.26
C THR A 172 -10.04 20.38 4.97
N ILE A 173 -9.34 20.40 6.09
CA ILE A 173 -9.23 19.24 6.98
C ILE A 173 -10.52 19.16 7.81
N ILE A 174 -11.18 17.99 7.75
CA ILE A 174 -12.31 17.65 8.61
C ILE A 174 -11.82 16.73 9.71
N HIS A 175 -11.93 17.14 10.96
CA HIS A 175 -11.52 16.33 12.10
C HIS A 175 -12.57 16.34 13.21
N ARG A 176 -12.90 15.15 13.72
CA ARG A 176 -13.90 14.91 14.77
C ARG A 176 -13.49 15.36 16.19
N ARG A 177 -12.50 16.19 16.33
CA ARG A 177 -12.00 16.74 17.59
C ARG A 177 -11.62 18.19 17.34
N ASP A 178 -11.50 18.94 18.39
CA ASP A 178 -11.14 20.35 18.41
C ASP A 178 -9.62 20.61 18.23
N GLU A 179 -8.80 19.55 18.23
CA GLU A 179 -7.36 19.64 18.01
C GLU A 179 -6.82 18.49 17.15
N LEU A 180 -5.75 18.76 16.39
CA LEU A 180 -5.03 17.76 15.62
C LEU A 180 -4.20 16.86 16.52
N ARG A 181 -4.04 15.58 16.10
CA ARG A 181 -3.14 14.62 16.73
C ARG A 181 -1.76 14.55 16.04
N ALA A 182 -1.58 15.24 14.94
CA ALA A 182 -0.32 15.31 14.22
C ALA A 182 0.79 15.91 15.11
N ALA A 183 2.05 15.63 14.76
CA ALA A 183 3.20 16.23 15.46
C ALA A 183 3.13 17.76 15.43
N LYS A 184 3.53 18.41 16.52
CA LYS A 184 3.42 19.88 16.65
C LYS A 184 4.11 20.64 15.52
N SER A 185 5.28 20.17 15.07
CA SER A 185 6.00 20.74 13.93
C SER A 185 5.21 20.70 12.62
N ILE A 186 4.41 19.66 12.41
CA ILE A 186 3.52 19.52 11.24
C ILE A 186 2.33 20.49 11.39
N GLN A 187 1.72 20.55 12.57
CA GLN A 187 0.64 21.48 12.87
C GLN A 187 1.02 22.95 12.64
N GLU A 188 2.21 23.36 13.13
CA GLU A 188 2.71 24.73 12.94
C GLU A 188 2.83 25.14 11.46
N LYS A 189 3.24 24.21 10.60
CA LYS A 189 3.29 24.43 9.16
C LYS A 189 1.89 24.51 8.55
N ALA A 190 1.01 23.59 8.96
CA ALA A 190 -0.36 23.53 8.48
C ALA A 190 -1.14 24.82 8.81
N PHE A 191 -1.07 25.32 10.03
CA PHE A 191 -1.75 26.54 10.45
C PHE A 191 -1.23 27.82 9.78
N LYS A 192 -0.02 27.79 9.22
CA LYS A 192 0.55 28.90 8.44
C LYS A 192 0.18 28.87 6.96
N ASN A 193 -0.43 27.78 6.47
CA ASN A 193 -0.76 27.63 5.07
C ASN A 193 -2.09 28.33 4.74
N PRO A 194 -2.09 29.38 3.87
CA PRO A 194 -3.28 30.19 3.61
C PRO A 194 -4.37 29.44 2.82
N LYS A 195 -4.06 28.35 2.15
CA LYS A 195 -5.02 27.52 1.41
C LYS A 195 -5.63 26.42 2.27
N LEU A 196 -5.12 26.20 3.50
CA LEU A 196 -5.56 25.13 4.38
C LEU A 196 -6.54 25.65 5.42
N HIS A 197 -7.68 25.03 5.49
CA HIS A 197 -8.76 25.34 6.41
C HIS A 197 -9.06 24.15 7.32
N PHE A 198 -9.74 24.39 8.42
CA PHE A 198 -10.07 23.36 9.40
C PHE A 198 -11.56 23.41 9.71
N MET A 199 -12.16 22.24 9.73
CA MET A 199 -13.53 22.00 10.17
C MET A 199 -13.48 21.02 11.33
N TRP A 200 -13.86 21.53 12.50
CA TRP A 200 -13.88 20.77 13.75
C TRP A 200 -15.31 20.36 14.08
N ASP A 201 -15.46 19.23 14.82
CA ASP A 201 -16.75 18.78 15.36
C ASP A 201 -16.82 19.11 16.84
#